data_b5451d311836b418e899aa856a26bf15
#
_entry.id   b5451d311836b418e899aa856a26bf15
#
_cell.length_a   1.000
_cell.length_b   1.000
_cell.length_c   1.000
_cell.angle_alpha   90.00
_cell.angle_beta   90.00
_cell.angle_gamma   90.00
#
_symmetry.space_group_name_H-M   'P 1'
#
loop_
_entity.id
_entity.type
_entity.pdbx_description
1 polymer ?
#
loop_
_entity_poly.entity_id
_entity_poly.type
_entity_poly.pdbx_seq_one_letter_code
_entity_poly.pdbx_strand_id
1 'polypeptide(L)'
;MESKELLPGTLEMLILKTLSRGPNHGYGIAQHIQTVSSDALKIGEGSLYPALQRLLVNDWVLAEWGVSDSNRKARIYKLTPAGRKRLAEERRTFDAMILAIGRVMEA
;
A
#
# COMPACT_ATOMS: atom_id res chain seq x y z
N MET A 1 -10.20 -2.13 17.93
CA MET A 1 -11.12 -1.62 16.90
C MET A 1 -10.85 -2.33 15.58
N GLU A 2 -11.87 -2.86 14.97
CA GLU A 2 -11.71 -3.50 13.69
C GLU A 2 -11.39 -2.48 12.62
N SER A 3 -10.49 -2.84 11.71
CA SER A 3 -10.22 -2.00 10.57
C SER A 3 -11.40 -2.08 9.60
N LYS A 4 -11.80 -0.94 9.08
CA LYS A 4 -12.84 -0.88 8.07
C LYS A 4 -12.22 -1.20 6.73
N GLU A 5 -13.03 -1.73 5.83
CA GLU A 5 -12.58 -1.95 4.47
C GLU A 5 -12.23 -0.63 3.81
N LEU A 6 -11.10 -0.63 3.15
CA LEU A 6 -10.68 0.52 2.37
C LEU A 6 -11.42 0.52 1.03
N LEU A 7 -11.58 1.70 0.46
CA LEU A 7 -12.14 1.84 -0.88
C LEU A 7 -11.27 1.06 -1.88
N PRO A 8 -11.88 0.53 -2.95
CA PRO A 8 -11.12 -0.19 -3.98
C PRO A 8 -9.92 0.64 -4.47
N GLY A 9 -8.78 0.00 -4.58
CA GLY A 9 -7.55 0.65 -5.02
C GLY A 9 -6.79 1.41 -3.95
N THR A 10 -7.43 1.74 -2.84
CA THR A 10 -6.77 2.52 -1.79
C THR A 10 -5.63 1.75 -1.14
N LEU A 11 -5.82 0.47 -0.85
CA LEU A 11 -4.77 -0.35 -0.25
C LEU A 11 -3.55 -0.44 -1.16
N GLU A 12 -3.77 -0.65 -2.46
CA GLU A 12 -2.67 -0.71 -3.43
C GLU A 12 -1.87 0.59 -3.43
N MET A 13 -2.55 1.74 -3.39
CA MET A 13 -1.89 3.05 -3.31
C MET A 13 -1.03 3.16 -2.05
N LEU A 14 -1.56 2.71 -0.90
CA LEU A 14 -0.82 2.76 0.36
C LEU A 14 0.41 1.85 0.34
N ILE A 15 0.29 0.68 -0.29
CA ILE A 15 1.43 -0.22 -0.46
C ILE A 15 2.49 0.42 -1.34
N LEU A 16 2.09 0.99 -2.48
CA LEU A 16 3.03 1.67 -3.37
C LEU A 16 3.74 2.81 -2.65
N LYS A 17 3.01 3.59 -1.86
CA LYS A 17 3.60 4.68 -1.08
C LYS A 17 4.62 4.15 -0.08
N THR A 18 4.29 3.08 0.62
CA THR A 18 5.20 2.47 1.58
C THR A 18 6.49 2.03 0.89
N LEU A 19 6.37 1.38 -0.25
CA LEU A 19 7.52 0.90 -1.02
C LEU A 19 8.31 2.03 -1.69
N SER A 20 7.73 3.22 -1.82
CA SER A 20 8.46 4.37 -2.33
C SER A 20 9.58 4.81 -1.37
N ARG A 21 9.50 4.38 -0.12
CA ARG A 21 10.51 4.66 0.90
C ARG A 21 11.65 3.63 0.90
N GLY A 22 11.44 2.50 0.27
CA GLY A 22 12.42 1.42 0.18
C GLY A 22 11.75 0.05 0.16
N PRO A 23 12.49 -0.97 -0.23
CA PRO A 23 11.97 -2.33 -0.25
C PRO A 23 11.51 -2.79 1.13
N ASN A 24 10.51 -3.67 1.18
CA ASN A 24 10.01 -4.20 2.44
C ASN A 24 9.26 -5.52 2.19
N HIS A 25 9.13 -6.33 3.23
CA HIS A 25 8.32 -7.54 3.20
C HIS A 25 6.87 -7.23 3.59
N GLY A 26 5.96 -8.18 3.34
CA GLY A 26 4.53 -7.95 3.53
C GLY A 26 4.16 -7.50 4.94
N TYR A 27 4.69 -8.20 5.96
CA TYR A 27 4.41 -7.84 7.35
C TYR A 27 4.88 -6.41 7.66
N GLY A 28 6.07 -6.06 7.18
CA GLY A 28 6.62 -4.71 7.40
C GLY A 28 5.80 -3.63 6.70
N ILE A 29 5.26 -3.93 5.52
CA ILE A 29 4.37 -2.99 4.82
C ILE A 29 3.11 -2.73 5.64
N ALA A 30 2.45 -3.80 6.10
CA ALA A 30 1.23 -3.68 6.89
C ALA A 30 1.49 -2.94 8.20
N GLN A 31 2.59 -3.27 8.87
CA GLN A 31 2.96 -2.63 10.13
C GLN A 31 3.26 -1.14 9.95
N HIS A 32 3.93 -0.77 8.87
CA HIS A 32 4.22 0.63 8.56
C HIS A 32 2.92 1.42 8.36
N ILE A 33 1.98 0.87 7.58
CA ILE A 33 0.70 1.53 7.34
C ILE A 33 -0.06 1.73 8.66
N GLN A 34 -0.08 0.72 9.50
CA GLN A 34 -0.74 0.81 10.80
C GLN A 34 -0.09 1.88 11.68
N THR A 35 1.23 1.86 11.79
CA THR A 35 1.97 2.79 12.64
C THR A 35 1.79 4.23 12.18
N VAL A 36 1.96 4.49 10.89
CA VAL A 36 1.88 5.85 10.33
C VAL A 36 0.47 6.41 10.42
N SER A 37 -0.55 5.54 10.38
CA SER A 37 -1.94 5.97 10.52
C SER A 37 -2.40 6.03 11.98
N SER A 38 -1.49 5.91 12.93
CA SER A 38 -1.81 5.92 14.36
C SER A 38 -2.85 4.85 14.70
N ASP A 39 -2.63 3.65 14.20
CA ASP A 39 -3.47 2.46 14.39
C ASP A 39 -4.87 2.54 13.76
N ALA A 40 -5.13 3.56 12.95
CA ALA A 40 -6.42 3.67 12.27
C ALA A 40 -6.59 2.63 11.17
N LEU A 41 -5.50 2.26 10.49
CA LEU A 41 -5.54 1.33 9.37
C LEU A 41 -4.80 0.05 9.72
N LYS A 42 -5.55 -1.00 10.02
CA LYS A 42 -5.00 -2.33 10.31
C LYS A 42 -5.27 -3.24 9.13
N ILE A 43 -4.20 -3.63 8.44
CA ILE A 43 -4.30 -4.40 7.21
C ILE A 43 -4.06 -5.87 7.53
N GLY A 44 -5.08 -6.69 7.33
CA GLY A 44 -4.98 -8.13 7.51
C GLY A 44 -4.38 -8.83 6.31
N GLU A 45 -3.87 -10.03 6.52
CA GLU A 45 -3.27 -10.84 5.46
C GLU A 45 -4.24 -11.14 4.33
N GLY A 46 -5.52 -11.31 4.66
CA GLY A 46 -6.56 -11.58 3.66
C GLY A 46 -6.74 -10.47 2.64
N SER A 47 -6.36 -9.25 2.97
CA SER A 47 -6.40 -8.11 2.05
C SER A 47 -5.03 -7.80 1.47
N LEU A 48 -3.99 -7.93 2.29
CA LEU A 48 -2.63 -7.53 1.92
C LEU A 48 -2.08 -8.36 0.76
N TYR A 49 -2.10 -9.70 0.89
CA TYR A 49 -1.45 -10.54 -0.11
C TYR A 49 -2.16 -10.54 -1.47
N PRO A 50 -3.50 -10.52 -1.55
CA PRO A 50 -4.15 -10.31 -2.84
C PRO A 50 -3.80 -8.96 -3.47
N ALA A 51 -3.68 -7.90 -2.67
CA ALA A 51 -3.28 -6.59 -3.17
C ALA A 51 -1.84 -6.63 -3.73
N LEU A 52 -0.91 -7.25 -3.01
CA LEU A 52 0.46 -7.42 -3.48
C LEU A 52 0.50 -8.22 -4.78
N GLN A 53 -0.33 -9.25 -4.90
CA GLN A 53 -0.40 -10.07 -6.11
C GLN A 53 -0.86 -9.23 -7.30
N ARG A 54 -1.86 -8.37 -7.12
CA ARG A 54 -2.33 -7.47 -8.19
C ARG A 54 -1.22 -6.52 -8.63
N LEU A 55 -0.44 -6.01 -7.69
CA LEU A 55 0.68 -5.12 -8.00
C LEU A 55 1.78 -5.85 -8.78
N LEU A 56 2.05 -7.10 -8.42
CA LEU A 56 3.02 -7.94 -9.13
C LEU A 56 2.56 -8.21 -10.57
N VAL A 57 1.30 -8.55 -10.75
CA VAL A 57 0.74 -8.86 -12.07
C VAL A 57 0.86 -7.65 -13.00
N ASN A 58 0.74 -6.45 -12.46
CA ASN A 58 0.84 -5.21 -13.25
C ASN A 58 2.27 -4.68 -13.37
N ASP A 59 3.25 -5.39 -12.83
CA ASP A 59 4.66 -4.96 -12.85
C ASP A 59 4.91 -3.62 -12.16
N TRP A 60 4.04 -3.24 -11.24
CA TRP A 60 4.23 -2.03 -10.44
C TRP A 60 5.15 -2.28 -9.24
N VAL A 61 5.27 -3.53 -8.85
CA VAL A 61 6.26 -3.99 -7.89
C VAL A 61 6.88 -5.28 -8.41
N LEU A 62 8.07 -5.60 -7.92
CA LEU A 62 8.66 -6.91 -8.10
C LEU A 62 8.98 -7.47 -6.73
N ALA A 63 9.22 -8.77 -6.68
CA ALA A 63 9.49 -9.46 -5.43
C ALA A 63 10.67 -10.39 -5.59
N GLU A 64 11.49 -10.45 -4.56
CA GLU A 64 12.63 -11.35 -4.52
C GLU A 64 12.78 -11.88 -3.10
N TRP A 65 13.41 -13.03 -2.96
CA TRP A 65 13.65 -13.61 -1.65
C TRP A 65 14.79 -12.85 -0.96
N GLY A 66 14.59 -12.57 0.33
CA GLY A 66 15.57 -11.90 1.15
C GLY A 66 15.41 -12.34 2.59
N VAL A 67 15.98 -11.57 3.50
CA VAL A 67 15.95 -11.86 4.93
C VAL A 67 15.32 -10.67 5.64
N SER A 68 14.32 -10.95 6.48
CA SER A 68 13.66 -9.92 7.29
C SER A 68 14.54 -9.52 8.48
N ASP A 69 14.12 -8.47 9.20
CA ASP A 69 14.81 -8.01 10.40
C ASP A 69 14.92 -9.08 11.48
N SER A 70 13.98 -10.02 11.49
CA SER A 70 13.99 -11.15 12.43
C SER A 70 14.83 -12.32 11.93
N ASN A 71 15.66 -12.11 10.91
CA ASN A 71 16.53 -13.12 10.31
C ASN A 71 15.76 -14.29 9.71
N ARG A 72 14.54 -14.02 9.21
CA ARG A 72 13.73 -15.04 8.55
C ARG A 72 13.68 -14.80 7.05
N LYS A 73 13.63 -15.88 6.28
CA LYS A 73 13.45 -15.82 4.85
C LYS A 73 12.08 -15.19 4.54
N ALA A 74 12.07 -14.17 3.70
CA ALA A 74 10.85 -13.44 3.37
C ALA A 74 10.91 -12.94 1.94
N ARG A 75 9.74 -12.77 1.34
CA ARG A 75 9.65 -12.09 0.04
C ARG A 75 9.75 -10.59 0.29
N ILE A 76 10.69 -9.97 -0.40
CA ILE A 76 10.91 -8.53 -0.31
C ILE A 76 10.35 -7.89 -1.56
N TYR A 77 9.42 -6.95 -1.38
CA TYR A 77 8.76 -6.25 -2.48
C TYR A 77 9.46 -4.92 -2.73
N LYS A 78 9.55 -4.56 -3.98
CA LYS A 78 10.28 -3.37 -4.40
C LYS A 78 9.48 -2.63 -5.47
N LEU A 79 9.41 -1.32 -5.35
CA LEU A 79 8.71 -0.48 -6.31
C LEU A 79 9.48 -0.43 -7.63
N THR A 80 8.77 -0.58 -8.74
CA THR A 80 9.35 -0.42 -10.07
C THR A 80 9.18 1.03 -10.54
N PRO A 81 9.90 1.45 -11.59
CA PRO A 81 9.63 2.77 -12.19
C PRO A 81 8.18 2.94 -12.63
N ALA A 82 7.58 1.88 -13.20
CA ALA A 82 6.16 1.89 -13.55
C ALA A 82 5.26 2.04 -12.32
N GLY A 83 5.63 1.37 -11.23
CA GLY A 83 4.91 1.51 -9.96
C GLY A 83 5.00 2.90 -9.38
N ARG A 84 6.14 3.55 -9.51
CA ARG A 84 6.32 4.92 -9.06
C ARG A 84 5.42 5.89 -9.83
N LYS A 85 5.33 5.68 -11.15
CA LYS A 85 4.42 6.46 -12.00
C LYS A 85 2.96 6.20 -11.61
N ARG A 86 2.60 4.93 -11.37
CA ARG A 86 1.26 4.55 -10.95
C ARG A 86 0.89 5.20 -9.63
N LEU A 87 1.82 5.24 -8.68
CA LEU A 87 1.61 5.91 -7.40
C LEU A 87 1.26 7.38 -7.58
N ALA A 88 1.98 8.08 -8.44
CA ALA A 88 1.71 9.49 -8.71
C ALA A 88 0.32 9.70 -9.31
N GLU A 89 -0.09 8.84 -10.22
CA GLU A 89 -1.42 8.88 -10.83
C GLU A 89 -2.52 8.63 -9.79
N GLU A 90 -2.34 7.59 -8.98
CA GLU A 90 -3.30 7.24 -7.93
C GLU A 90 -3.43 8.36 -6.91
N ARG A 91 -2.31 8.98 -6.54
CA ARG A 91 -2.30 10.09 -5.58
C ARG A 91 -3.11 11.27 -6.12
N ARG A 92 -2.94 11.62 -7.39
CA ARG A 92 -3.70 12.72 -8.00
C ARG A 92 -5.19 12.44 -8.00
N THR A 93 -5.57 11.21 -8.39
CA THR A 93 -6.97 10.79 -8.41
C THR A 93 -7.58 10.83 -7.01
N PHE A 94 -6.84 10.32 -6.04
CA PHE A 94 -7.29 10.31 -4.64
C PHE A 94 -7.48 11.74 -4.11
N ASP A 95 -6.51 12.61 -4.33
CA ASP A 95 -6.59 13.99 -3.83
C ASP A 95 -7.77 14.74 -4.45
N ALA A 96 -8.02 14.53 -5.75
CA ALA A 96 -9.16 15.13 -6.43
C ALA A 96 -10.49 14.63 -5.85
N MET A 97 -10.56 13.34 -5.56
CA MET A 97 -11.75 12.72 -4.98
C MET A 97 -12.04 13.27 -3.58
N ILE A 98 -11.00 13.36 -2.75
CA ILE A 98 -11.13 13.89 -1.39
C ILE A 98 -11.64 15.34 -1.43
N LEU A 99 -11.10 16.14 -2.34
CA LEU A 99 -11.53 17.52 -2.51
C LEU A 99 -13.01 17.60 -2.94
N ALA A 100 -13.39 16.77 -3.90
CA ALA A 100 -14.77 16.73 -4.39
C ALA A 100 -15.74 16.29 -3.29
N ILE A 101 -15.38 15.26 -2.55
CA ILE A 101 -16.20 14.77 -1.43
C ILE A 101 -16.36 15.87 -0.38
N GLY A 102 -15.26 16.57 -0.05
CA GLY A 102 -15.30 17.64 0.91
C GLY A 102 -16.27 18.75 0.50
N ARG A 103 -16.30 19.10 -0.78
CA ARG A 103 -17.25 20.10 -1.29
C ARG A 103 -18.69 19.66 -1.10
N VAL A 104 -18.98 18.38 -1.33
CA VAL A 104 -20.33 17.87 -1.11
C VAL A 104 -20.68 17.93 0.38
N MET A 105 -19.75 17.54 1.25
CA MET A 105 -19.99 17.54 2.69
C MET A 105 -20.16 18.94 3.26
N GLU A 106 -19.57 19.96 2.63
CA GLU A 106 -19.66 21.35 3.08
C GLU A 106 -20.90 22.08 2.53
N ALA A 107 -21.55 21.52 1.53
CA ALA A 107 -22.70 22.18 0.90
C ALA A 107 -23.95 22.16 1.80
#